data_47de9d9e6c8161c10a02f4a0730ed407
#
_entry.id   47de9d9e6c8161c10a02f4a0730ed407
#
_cell.length_a   1.000
_cell.length_b   1.000
_cell.length_c   1.000
_cell.angle_alpha   90.00
_cell.angle_beta   90.00
_cell.angle_gamma   90.00
#
_symmetry.space_group_name_H-M   'P 1'
#
loop_
_entity.id
_entity.type
_entity.pdbx_description
1 polymer ?
#
loop_
_entity_poly.entity_id
_entity_poly.type
_entity_poly.pdbx_seq_one_letter_code
_entity_poly.pdbx_strand_id
1 'polypeptide(L)'
;MKSAIAGAVLALTTSASAIAADRPVPPDPTLEFVFEEEVALSAGVAVGTTPYGGRSIAPIAGGTFKGPEISGTVLPGGWDWQLLRADGCLDLKADYFIKTDDGVTINVVNTAVACRTPDGKPGPVRTHAVFEAPNGKYDWMNRQTFIGSLVPGDEKVQSVRIRFYRVK
;
A
#
# COMPACT_ATOMS: atom_id res chain seq x y z
N MET A 1 40.84 -61.16 -45.95
CA MET A 1 41.32 -60.34 -44.83
C MET A 1 40.20 -59.34 -44.52
N LYS A 2 39.45 -59.54 -43.42
CA LYS A 2 38.31 -58.71 -43.01
C LYS A 2 38.73 -57.94 -41.76
N SER A 3 38.88 -56.62 -41.87
CA SER A 3 39.18 -55.73 -40.72
C SER A 3 37.86 -55.30 -40.11
N ALA A 4 37.66 -55.58 -38.81
CA ALA A 4 36.57 -55.09 -37.99
C ALA A 4 37.01 -53.80 -37.28
N ILE A 5 36.26 -52.73 -37.49
CA ILE A 5 36.45 -51.46 -36.79
C ILE A 5 35.46 -51.46 -35.60
N ALA A 6 36.01 -51.49 -34.41
CA ALA A 6 35.24 -51.35 -33.16
C ALA A 6 35.04 -49.86 -32.87
N GLY A 7 33.77 -49.40 -32.94
CA GLY A 7 33.40 -48.07 -32.54
C GLY A 7 33.17 -48.01 -31.02
N ALA A 8 33.95 -47.17 -30.36
CA ALA A 8 33.76 -46.85 -28.94
C ALA A 8 32.64 -45.78 -28.80
N VAL A 9 31.56 -46.12 -28.16
CA VAL A 9 30.49 -45.15 -27.80
C VAL A 9 30.88 -44.53 -26.46
N LEU A 10 31.22 -43.25 -26.51
CA LEU A 10 31.50 -42.44 -25.31
C LEU A 10 30.17 -41.95 -24.73
N ALA A 11 29.73 -42.56 -23.62
CA ALA A 11 28.54 -42.12 -22.89
C ALA A 11 28.87 -40.84 -22.09
N LEU A 12 28.35 -39.69 -22.53
CA LEU A 12 28.38 -38.46 -21.73
C LEU A 12 27.34 -38.58 -20.63
N THR A 13 27.78 -38.82 -19.40
CA THR A 13 26.93 -38.66 -18.20
C THR A 13 26.84 -37.18 -17.88
N THR A 14 25.71 -36.55 -18.18
CA THR A 14 25.41 -35.19 -17.70
C THR A 14 25.08 -35.25 -16.21
N SER A 15 26.08 -34.88 -15.40
CA SER A 15 25.84 -34.60 -13.97
C SER A 15 24.97 -33.37 -13.83
N ALA A 16 23.66 -33.53 -13.59
CA ALA A 16 22.80 -32.46 -13.17
C ALA A 16 23.26 -32.00 -11.78
N SER A 17 23.96 -30.88 -11.74
CA SER A 17 24.40 -30.25 -10.49
C SER A 17 23.19 -29.85 -9.68
N ALA A 18 22.98 -30.52 -8.56
CA ALA A 18 22.03 -30.12 -7.50
C ALA A 18 22.56 -28.83 -6.81
N ILE A 19 22.35 -27.65 -7.43
CA ILE A 19 22.71 -26.33 -6.86
C ILE A 19 21.49 -25.68 -6.15
N ALA A 20 20.43 -26.43 -5.87
CA ALA A 20 19.21 -25.87 -5.34
C ALA A 20 19.04 -26.03 -3.80
N ALA A 21 19.94 -26.67 -3.09
CA ALA A 21 19.67 -27.09 -1.69
C ALA A 21 20.15 -26.12 -0.60
N ASP A 22 20.82 -25.01 -0.91
CA ASP A 22 21.48 -24.20 0.15
C ASP A 22 21.31 -22.68 -0.03
N ARG A 23 20.23 -22.24 -0.68
CA ARG A 23 19.90 -20.81 -0.72
C ARG A 23 19.03 -20.45 0.48
N PRO A 24 19.46 -19.49 1.35
CA PRO A 24 18.62 -19.04 2.45
C PRO A 24 17.30 -18.51 1.90
N VAL A 25 16.19 -19.06 2.38
CA VAL A 25 14.85 -18.54 2.07
C VAL A 25 14.64 -17.31 2.96
N PRO A 26 14.33 -16.14 2.38
CA PRO A 26 13.95 -14.98 3.19
C PRO A 26 12.76 -15.32 4.10
N PRO A 27 12.71 -14.80 5.34
CA PRO A 27 11.56 -15.02 6.21
C PRO A 27 10.31 -14.37 5.62
N ASP A 28 9.16 -14.99 5.85
CA ASP A 28 7.88 -14.41 5.46
C ASP A 28 7.64 -13.11 6.24
N PRO A 29 7.14 -12.04 5.57
CA PRO A 29 6.83 -10.80 6.26
C PRO A 29 5.63 -10.98 7.19
N THR A 30 5.68 -10.32 8.34
CA THR A 30 4.57 -10.25 9.29
C THR A 30 4.05 -8.83 9.41
N LEU A 31 2.83 -8.67 9.94
CA LEU A 31 2.18 -7.38 10.08
C LEU A 31 2.01 -7.03 11.56
N GLU A 32 2.43 -5.83 11.92
CA GLU A 32 2.22 -5.28 13.24
C GLU A 32 1.33 -4.04 13.15
N PHE A 33 0.23 -4.04 13.90
CA PHE A 33 -0.69 -2.91 13.97
C PHE A 33 -0.01 -1.68 14.57
N VAL A 34 -0.17 -0.52 13.91
CA VAL A 34 0.43 0.75 14.34
C VAL A 34 -0.63 1.73 14.83
N PHE A 35 -1.61 2.05 14.00
CA PHE A 35 -2.75 2.89 14.39
C PHE A 35 -3.91 2.73 13.41
N GLU A 36 -5.09 3.14 13.85
CA GLU A 36 -6.28 3.33 13.03
C GLU A 36 -6.59 4.82 12.97
N GLU A 37 -6.95 5.30 11.79
CA GLU A 37 -7.42 6.66 11.60
C GLU A 37 -8.82 6.67 10.99
N GLU A 38 -9.58 7.73 11.33
CA GLU A 38 -10.80 8.11 10.65
C GLU A 38 -10.59 9.48 10.02
N VAL A 39 -10.63 9.52 8.70
CA VAL A 39 -10.39 10.72 7.90
C VAL A 39 -11.71 11.25 7.38
N ALA A 40 -12.10 12.44 7.84
CA ALA A 40 -13.26 13.15 7.35
C ALA A 40 -12.95 13.82 6.00
N LEU A 41 -13.87 13.69 5.06
CA LEU A 41 -13.77 14.25 3.73
C LEU A 41 -14.84 15.32 3.51
N SER A 42 -14.52 16.38 2.79
CA SER A 42 -15.50 17.33 2.27
C SER A 42 -16.05 16.85 0.93
N ALA A 43 -17.08 17.54 0.45
CA ALA A 43 -17.67 17.26 -0.86
C ALA A 43 -16.58 17.23 -1.95
N GLY A 44 -16.59 16.15 -2.73
CA GLY A 44 -15.64 15.97 -3.81
C GLY A 44 -15.80 17.01 -4.92
N VAL A 45 -14.71 17.36 -5.58
CA VAL A 45 -14.68 18.26 -6.74
C VAL A 45 -14.36 17.44 -8.00
N ALA A 46 -15.29 17.43 -8.96
CA ALA A 46 -15.07 16.80 -10.25
C ALA A 46 -14.18 17.67 -11.12
N VAL A 47 -13.07 17.12 -11.60
CA VAL A 47 -12.21 17.76 -12.63
C VAL A 47 -12.73 17.41 -14.01
N GLY A 48 -13.31 16.21 -14.19
CA GLY A 48 -13.88 15.73 -15.44
C GLY A 48 -13.03 14.65 -16.11
N THR A 49 -13.32 14.37 -17.38
CA THR A 49 -12.59 13.38 -18.17
C THR A 49 -11.26 13.96 -18.67
N THR A 50 -10.19 13.24 -18.40
CA THR A 50 -8.83 13.58 -18.81
C THR A 50 -8.27 12.46 -19.72
N PRO A 51 -7.12 12.65 -20.39
CA PRO A 51 -6.47 11.56 -21.13
C PRO A 51 -6.14 10.32 -20.27
N TYR A 52 -6.10 10.47 -18.94
CA TYR A 52 -5.80 9.39 -18.00
C TYR A 52 -7.05 8.69 -17.45
N GLY A 53 -8.25 9.30 -17.60
CA GLY A 53 -9.52 8.81 -17.07
C GLY A 53 -10.36 9.90 -16.42
N GLY A 54 -11.41 9.50 -15.71
CA GLY A 54 -12.26 10.41 -14.94
C GLY A 54 -11.53 10.88 -13.68
N ARG A 55 -11.26 12.18 -13.58
CA ARG A 55 -10.51 12.78 -12.45
C ARG A 55 -11.46 13.50 -11.49
N SER A 56 -11.28 13.21 -10.19
CA SER A 56 -11.87 13.98 -9.09
C SER A 56 -10.89 14.14 -7.95
N ILE A 57 -11.20 15.01 -7.02
CA ILE A 57 -10.45 15.20 -5.78
C ILE A 57 -11.44 15.30 -4.61
N ALA A 58 -11.07 14.75 -3.46
CA ALA A 58 -11.81 14.92 -2.23
C ALA A 58 -10.94 15.67 -1.22
N PRO A 59 -11.35 16.88 -0.77
CA PRO A 59 -10.61 17.60 0.25
C PRO A 59 -10.67 16.85 1.58
N ILE A 60 -9.54 16.74 2.27
CA ILE A 60 -9.46 16.19 3.62
C ILE A 60 -9.83 17.29 4.62
N ALA A 61 -10.91 17.05 5.38
CA ALA A 61 -11.49 18.03 6.32
C ALA A 61 -10.92 17.89 7.73
N GLY A 62 -10.17 16.81 8.00
CA GLY A 62 -9.62 16.52 9.31
C GLY A 62 -9.88 15.08 9.73
N GLY A 63 -9.84 14.81 11.03
CA GLY A 63 -10.09 13.48 11.59
C GLY A 63 -9.27 13.20 12.82
N THR A 64 -9.26 11.94 13.24
CA THR A 64 -8.50 11.47 14.40
C THR A 64 -7.78 10.17 14.09
N PHE A 65 -6.71 9.89 14.81
CA PHE A 65 -6.04 8.60 14.74
C PHE A 65 -5.61 8.13 16.13
N LYS A 66 -5.60 6.81 16.32
CA LYS A 66 -5.21 6.20 17.60
C LYS A 66 -4.57 4.84 17.39
N GLY A 67 -3.46 4.62 18.08
CA GLY A 67 -2.73 3.36 18.14
C GLY A 67 -1.98 3.17 19.46
N PRO A 68 -1.27 2.05 19.61
CA PRO A 68 -0.51 1.76 20.83
C PRO A 68 0.62 2.77 21.15
N GLU A 69 1.29 3.26 20.11
CA GLU A 69 2.50 4.09 20.25
C GLU A 69 2.30 5.52 19.73
N ILE A 70 1.17 5.80 19.06
CA ILE A 70 0.92 7.09 18.42
C ILE A 70 -0.57 7.38 18.37
N SER A 71 -0.96 8.61 18.70
CA SER A 71 -2.33 9.13 18.60
C SER A 71 -2.32 10.62 18.29
N GLY A 72 -3.46 11.15 17.83
CA GLY A 72 -3.58 12.55 17.49
C GLY A 72 -4.73 12.85 16.50
N THR A 73 -4.52 13.89 15.69
CA THR A 73 -5.53 14.40 14.74
C THR A 73 -4.99 14.42 13.31
N VAL A 74 -5.87 14.19 12.35
CA VAL A 74 -5.63 14.49 10.93
C VAL A 74 -5.84 15.98 10.73
N LEU A 75 -4.88 16.66 10.12
CA LEU A 75 -5.01 18.09 9.84
C LEU A 75 -5.86 18.33 8.58
N PRO A 76 -6.74 19.34 8.57
CA PRO A 76 -7.45 19.73 7.36
C PRO A 76 -6.49 20.35 6.33
N GLY A 77 -6.84 20.28 5.03
CA GLY A 77 -6.10 20.93 3.95
C GLY A 77 -5.36 19.98 3.02
N GLY A 78 -5.36 18.67 3.30
CA GLY A 78 -4.90 17.65 2.37
C GLY A 78 -5.93 17.32 1.29
N TRP A 79 -5.52 16.50 0.32
CA TRP A 79 -6.33 16.10 -0.82
C TRP A 79 -6.23 14.61 -1.08
N ASP A 80 -7.35 13.96 -1.37
CA ASP A 80 -7.40 12.63 -1.98
C ASP A 80 -7.66 12.79 -3.49
N TRP A 81 -6.64 12.50 -4.29
CA TRP A 81 -6.67 12.50 -5.76
C TRP A 81 -7.22 11.18 -6.25
N GLN A 82 -8.33 11.24 -6.98
CA GLN A 82 -9.05 10.07 -7.46
C GLN A 82 -9.02 10.01 -8.98
N LEU A 83 -8.70 8.84 -9.53
CA LEU A 83 -8.71 8.60 -10.97
C LEU A 83 -9.54 7.36 -11.28
N LEU A 84 -10.71 7.55 -11.88
CA LEU A 84 -11.47 6.43 -12.44
C LEU A 84 -10.82 5.97 -13.74
N ARG A 85 -10.26 4.78 -13.71
CA ARG A 85 -9.53 4.17 -14.81
C ARG A 85 -10.48 3.55 -15.85
N ALA A 86 -9.96 3.25 -17.04
CA ALA A 86 -10.72 2.62 -18.12
C ALA A 86 -11.18 1.18 -17.77
N ASP A 87 -10.49 0.49 -16.86
CA ASP A 87 -10.85 -0.84 -16.36
C ASP A 87 -11.91 -0.80 -15.23
N GLY A 88 -12.40 0.39 -14.88
CA GLY A 88 -13.39 0.60 -13.84
C GLY A 88 -12.86 0.61 -12.41
N CYS A 89 -11.55 0.44 -12.22
CA CYS A 89 -10.91 0.63 -10.92
C CYS A 89 -10.68 2.12 -10.62
N LEU A 90 -10.59 2.46 -9.34
CA LEU A 90 -10.32 3.81 -8.86
C LEU A 90 -8.94 3.85 -8.24
N ASP A 91 -8.02 4.62 -8.84
CA ASP A 91 -6.74 4.95 -8.22
C ASP A 91 -6.96 6.07 -7.21
N LEU A 92 -6.44 5.89 -6.01
CA LEU A 92 -6.50 6.81 -4.88
C LEU A 92 -5.08 7.25 -4.51
N LYS A 93 -4.91 8.55 -4.27
CA LYS A 93 -3.68 9.12 -3.72
C LYS A 93 -4.02 10.25 -2.78
N ALA A 94 -4.02 9.98 -1.49
CA ALA A 94 -4.15 10.99 -0.46
C ALA A 94 -2.78 11.55 -0.07
N ASP A 95 -2.70 12.87 0.10
CA ASP A 95 -1.51 13.58 0.59
C ASP A 95 -1.98 14.59 1.64
N TYR A 96 -1.60 14.37 2.90
CA TYR A 96 -2.11 15.11 4.04
C TYR A 96 -1.13 15.07 5.22
N PHE A 97 -1.46 15.79 6.27
CA PHE A 97 -0.69 15.81 7.52
C PHE A 97 -1.50 15.26 8.68
N ILE A 98 -0.81 14.56 9.56
CA ILE A 98 -1.29 14.20 10.89
C ILE A 98 -0.49 14.97 11.94
N LYS A 99 -1.12 15.29 13.07
CA LYS A 99 -0.46 15.90 14.23
C LYS A 99 -0.67 15.04 15.45
N THR A 100 0.41 14.61 16.05
CA THR A 100 0.40 13.78 17.26
C THR A 100 -0.05 14.58 18.48
N ASP A 101 -0.51 13.90 19.53
CA ASP A 101 -0.93 14.53 20.79
C ASP A 101 0.22 15.28 21.49
N ASP A 102 1.46 14.89 21.25
CA ASP A 102 2.67 15.59 21.72
C ASP A 102 3.19 16.67 20.73
N GLY A 103 2.38 16.99 19.69
CA GLY A 103 2.57 18.16 18.85
C GLY A 103 3.42 17.97 17.60
N VAL A 104 3.90 16.75 17.29
CA VAL A 104 4.71 16.47 16.11
C VAL A 104 3.83 16.36 14.88
N THR A 105 4.18 17.08 13.81
CA THR A 105 3.48 17.00 12.51
C THR A 105 4.22 16.04 11.58
N ILE A 106 3.48 15.13 10.94
CA ILE A 106 3.98 14.07 10.05
C ILE A 106 3.20 14.13 8.75
N ASN A 107 3.89 14.15 7.60
CA ASN A 107 3.22 13.99 6.30
C ASN A 107 2.88 12.52 6.04
N VAL A 108 1.75 12.32 5.40
CA VAL A 108 1.26 11.00 4.97
C VAL A 108 0.92 11.05 3.49
N VAL A 109 1.62 10.26 2.68
CA VAL A 109 1.21 9.96 1.31
C VAL A 109 0.69 8.54 1.27
N ASN A 110 -0.62 8.38 1.06
CA ASN A 110 -1.27 7.08 1.09
C ASN A 110 -1.92 6.77 -0.27
N THR A 111 -1.53 5.67 -0.89
CA THR A 111 -2.01 5.26 -2.22
C THR A 111 -2.77 3.95 -2.16
N ALA A 112 -3.76 3.78 -3.04
CA ALA A 112 -4.50 2.54 -3.17
C ALA A 112 -5.10 2.38 -4.57
N VAL A 113 -5.54 1.17 -4.87
CA VAL A 113 -6.42 0.87 -6.01
C VAL A 113 -7.66 0.19 -5.45
N ALA A 114 -8.82 0.78 -5.71
CA ALA A 114 -10.11 0.23 -5.33
C ALA A 114 -10.83 -0.31 -6.58
N CYS A 115 -11.08 -1.60 -6.60
CA CYS A 115 -11.77 -2.26 -7.70
C CYS A 115 -13.05 -2.95 -7.21
N ARG A 116 -13.95 -3.26 -8.15
CA ARG A 116 -15.07 -4.14 -7.87
C ARG A 116 -14.65 -5.60 -8.05
N THR A 117 -15.26 -6.49 -7.30
CA THR A 117 -15.18 -7.94 -7.49
C THR A 117 -15.95 -8.36 -8.75
N PRO A 118 -15.71 -9.57 -9.30
CA PRO A 118 -16.43 -10.04 -10.50
C PRO A 118 -17.96 -10.03 -10.38
N ASP A 119 -18.50 -10.15 -9.16
CA ASP A 119 -19.94 -10.03 -8.87
C ASP A 119 -20.42 -8.58 -8.67
N GLY A 120 -19.56 -7.58 -8.96
CA GLY A 120 -19.88 -6.16 -8.94
C GLY A 120 -19.87 -5.49 -7.57
N LYS A 121 -19.53 -6.21 -6.49
CA LYS A 121 -19.43 -5.64 -5.15
C LYS A 121 -18.13 -4.88 -4.95
N PRO A 122 -18.05 -3.96 -3.96
CA PRO A 122 -16.78 -3.37 -3.57
C PRO A 122 -15.77 -4.45 -3.15
N GLY A 123 -14.60 -4.44 -3.76
CA GLY A 123 -13.50 -5.31 -3.36
C GLY A 123 -12.75 -4.77 -2.14
N PRO A 124 -11.87 -5.58 -1.53
CA PRO A 124 -11.05 -5.12 -0.42
C PRO A 124 -10.03 -4.07 -0.89
N VAL A 125 -9.96 -2.93 -0.20
CA VAL A 125 -9.00 -1.88 -0.50
C VAL A 125 -7.80 -2.02 0.43
N ARG A 126 -6.62 -2.17 -0.18
CA ARG A 126 -5.34 -2.17 0.54
C ARG A 126 -4.56 -0.93 0.13
N THR A 127 -3.98 -0.26 1.12
CA THR A 127 -3.25 0.98 0.90
C THR A 127 -1.77 0.78 1.14
N HIS A 128 -0.96 1.60 0.51
CA HIS A 128 0.46 1.73 0.76
C HIS A 128 0.74 3.15 1.23
N ALA A 129 1.17 3.28 2.47
CA ALA A 129 1.46 4.58 3.08
C ALA A 129 2.97 4.81 3.19
N VAL A 130 3.36 6.03 2.86
CA VAL A 130 4.70 6.57 3.11
C VAL A 130 4.54 7.74 4.07
N PHE A 131 5.32 7.72 5.15
CA PHE A 131 5.34 8.76 6.16
C PHE A 131 6.62 9.57 6.05
N GLU A 132 6.52 10.89 6.24
CA GLU A 132 7.64 11.78 6.42
C GLU A 132 7.51 12.44 7.79
N ALA A 133 8.23 11.89 8.77
CA ALA A 133 8.30 12.37 10.13
C ALA A 133 9.61 13.15 10.36
N PRO A 134 9.60 14.22 11.15
CA PRO A 134 10.83 14.90 11.54
C PRO A 134 11.74 13.99 12.38
N ASN A 135 13.04 14.29 12.40
CA ASN A 135 13.99 13.56 13.22
C ASN A 135 13.55 13.56 14.70
N GLY A 136 13.68 12.40 15.36
CA GLY A 136 13.33 12.24 16.76
C GLY A 136 12.39 11.07 17.02
N LYS A 137 11.41 11.26 17.91
CA LYS A 137 10.55 10.19 18.44
C LYS A 137 9.85 9.34 17.38
N TYR A 138 9.45 9.94 16.26
CA TYR A 138 8.69 9.27 15.20
C TYR A 138 9.50 9.01 13.93
N ASP A 139 10.79 9.27 13.91
CA ASP A 139 11.66 9.11 12.73
C ASP A 139 11.75 7.66 12.23
N TRP A 140 11.39 6.69 13.07
CA TRP A 140 11.28 5.28 12.70
C TRP A 140 10.26 5.04 11.57
N MET A 141 9.25 5.91 11.44
CA MET A 141 8.25 5.81 10.38
C MET A 141 8.86 6.03 8.99
N ASN A 142 9.93 6.80 8.88
CA ASN A 142 10.63 7.07 7.62
C ASN A 142 11.39 5.83 7.08
N ARG A 143 11.59 4.81 7.91
CA ARG A 143 12.43 3.64 7.63
C ARG A 143 11.68 2.33 7.59
N GLN A 144 10.36 2.39 7.64
CA GLN A 144 9.49 1.21 7.68
C GLN A 144 8.62 1.15 6.42
N THR A 145 8.21 -0.05 6.06
CA THR A 145 7.18 -0.27 5.04
C THR A 145 5.83 -0.39 5.71
N PHE A 146 4.84 0.35 5.21
CA PHE A 146 3.48 0.32 5.74
C PHE A 146 2.48 -0.12 4.69
N ILE A 147 1.52 -0.92 5.13
CA ILE A 147 0.31 -1.21 4.38
C ILE A 147 -0.90 -0.84 5.23
N GLY A 148 -2.01 -0.53 4.55
CA GLY A 148 -3.26 -0.21 5.21
C GLY A 148 -4.42 -1.06 4.72
N SER A 149 -5.47 -1.11 5.53
CA SER A 149 -6.77 -1.66 5.18
C SER A 149 -7.81 -0.55 5.31
N LEU A 150 -8.41 -0.18 4.18
CA LEU A 150 -9.37 0.93 4.09
C LEU A 150 -10.80 0.38 3.95
N VAL A 151 -11.71 0.98 4.71
CA VAL A 151 -13.17 0.77 4.62
C VAL A 151 -13.89 2.12 4.70
N PRO A 152 -15.15 2.22 4.23
CA PRO A 152 -15.99 3.38 4.52
C PRO A 152 -16.05 3.62 6.03
N GLY A 153 -16.03 4.87 6.44
CA GLY A 153 -16.21 5.31 7.82
C GLY A 153 -17.67 5.56 8.18
N ASP A 154 -17.94 6.60 8.99
CA ASP A 154 -19.29 6.98 9.38
C ASP A 154 -20.02 7.63 8.18
N GLU A 155 -21.19 7.09 7.81
CA GLU A 155 -22.01 7.62 6.71
C GLU A 155 -22.58 9.02 6.99
N LYS A 156 -22.72 9.41 8.27
CA LYS A 156 -23.21 10.74 8.66
C LYS A 156 -22.14 11.83 8.48
N VAL A 157 -20.90 11.42 8.58
CA VAL A 157 -19.72 12.27 8.38
C VAL A 157 -18.95 11.64 7.23
N GLN A 158 -19.16 12.03 6.01
CA GLN A 158 -18.46 11.46 4.85
C GLN A 158 -16.98 11.20 5.20
N SER A 159 -16.66 9.97 5.62
CA SER A 159 -15.35 9.60 6.13
C SER A 159 -14.87 8.25 5.60
N VAL A 160 -13.59 8.01 5.75
CA VAL A 160 -12.96 6.69 5.54
C VAL A 160 -12.20 6.29 6.79
N ARG A 161 -12.18 5.00 7.08
CA ARG A 161 -11.39 4.44 8.18
C ARG A 161 -10.27 3.60 7.62
N ILE A 162 -9.05 3.81 8.12
CA ILE A 162 -7.83 3.13 7.65
C ILE A 162 -7.07 2.59 8.85
N ARG A 163 -6.75 1.29 8.81
CA ARG A 163 -5.85 0.65 9.78
C ARG A 163 -4.50 0.47 9.15
N PHE A 164 -3.46 1.03 9.75
CA PHE A 164 -2.09 0.90 9.27
C PHE A 164 -1.32 -0.15 10.04
N TYR A 165 -0.53 -0.89 9.29
CA TYR A 165 0.35 -1.94 9.79
C TYR A 165 1.75 -1.71 9.23
N ARG A 166 2.78 -1.86 10.08
CA ARG A 166 4.16 -1.97 9.60
C ARG A 166 4.45 -3.41 9.20
N VAL A 167 5.24 -3.56 8.14
CA VAL A 167 5.74 -4.85 7.66
C VAL A 167 7.06 -5.14 8.38
N LYS A 168 7.17 -6.34 8.98
CA LYS A 168 8.37 -6.84 9.65
C LYS A 168 8.92 -8.05 8.95
#